data_866a6908e7612bdd2e1b2a788acb3fe6
#
_entry.id   866a6908e7612bdd2e1b2a788acb3fe6
#
_cell.length_a   1.000
_cell.length_b   1.000
_cell.length_c   1.000
_cell.angle_alpha   90.00
_cell.angle_beta   90.00
_cell.angle_gamma   90.00
#
_symmetry.space_group_name_H-M   'P 1'
#
loop_
_entity.id
_entity.type
_entity.pdbx_description
1 polymer ?
#
loop_
_entity_poly.entity_id
_entity_poly.type
_entity_poly.pdbx_seq_one_letter_code
_entity_poly.pdbx_strand_id
1 'polypeptide(L)'
;MEADTPKNGDSLWVKQEIDKIQSHFVSELHRIEGDFNEHFTALNNEFQVRQPKLSEIPLLKKSTREIKESRIFIPRNSVLTDLFQISHIQTLRNVFAATLIILFLHDTIEDIVNDGRLNLRFDVMFESFGKLHIALFIWLIMQLATSILVFFGVYCWANSRNSFKKNLKAYDMAWLFLYISYLIIFLILPCHQIEKHQFPVASALIVLLEQMRQMMKAHSFVRENIRKNLLLIESKNASVCPDYSKYLYFLFAPTLIYKDEYPRTTTIHWDYVLRMFGQVLACAFYAYYVVERFCLPIFSDLSQNXSGTRTVNDKLLETDDTAS
;
A
#
# COMPACT_ATOMS: atom_id res chain seq x y z
N MET A 1 -50.13 -32.38 33.40
CA MET A 1 -49.35 -31.52 32.48
C MET A 1 -48.27 -32.40 31.87
N GLU A 2 -48.57 -33.04 30.75
CA GLU A 2 -47.61 -33.89 30.06
C GLU A 2 -46.76 -33.00 29.17
N ALA A 3 -45.46 -33.04 29.38
CA ALA A 3 -44.51 -32.38 28.53
C ALA A 3 -44.41 -33.15 27.20
N ASP A 4 -44.76 -32.49 26.12
CA ASP A 4 -44.65 -33.01 24.75
C ASP A 4 -43.16 -33.22 24.42
N THR A 5 -42.69 -34.45 24.37
CA THR A 5 -41.38 -34.79 23.84
C THR A 5 -41.38 -34.62 22.32
N PRO A 6 -40.43 -33.91 21.74
CA PRO A 6 -40.38 -33.71 20.28
C PRO A 6 -40.24 -35.06 19.57
N LYS A 7 -41.12 -35.29 18.60
CA LYS A 7 -41.15 -36.54 17.82
C LYS A 7 -39.86 -36.72 17.04
N ASN A 8 -39.24 -37.88 17.17
CA ASN A 8 -37.96 -38.25 16.56
C ASN A 8 -37.90 -38.09 15.02
N GLY A 9 -39.04 -37.93 14.37
CA GLY A 9 -39.15 -37.71 12.91
C GLY A 9 -38.68 -36.34 12.45
N ASP A 10 -38.93 -35.30 13.26
CA ASP A 10 -38.59 -33.93 12.86
C ASP A 10 -37.06 -33.69 12.85
N SER A 11 -36.34 -34.31 13.76
CA SER A 11 -34.88 -34.20 13.82
C SER A 11 -34.21 -34.91 12.63
N LEU A 12 -34.76 -36.00 12.18
CA LEU A 12 -34.25 -36.76 11.03
C LEU A 12 -34.46 -36.00 9.73
N TRP A 13 -35.62 -35.37 9.56
CA TRP A 13 -35.93 -34.54 8.37
C TRP A 13 -35.02 -33.32 8.28
N VAL A 14 -34.81 -32.61 9.39
CA VAL A 14 -33.90 -31.44 9.47
C VAL A 14 -32.47 -31.87 9.10
N LYS A 15 -32.00 -33.00 9.60
CA LYS A 15 -30.68 -33.54 9.28
C LYS A 15 -30.55 -33.86 7.77
N GLN A 16 -31.52 -34.50 7.18
CA GLN A 16 -31.54 -34.78 5.74
C GLN A 16 -31.53 -33.51 4.89
N GLU A 17 -32.26 -32.46 5.30
CA GLU A 17 -32.29 -31.21 4.56
C GLU A 17 -30.95 -30.44 4.69
N ILE A 18 -30.31 -30.49 5.87
CA ILE A 18 -28.97 -29.93 6.09
C ILE A 18 -27.94 -30.64 5.21
N ASP A 19 -27.95 -31.97 5.19
CA ASP A 19 -27.04 -32.79 4.35
C ASP A 19 -27.22 -32.46 2.85
N LYS A 20 -28.44 -32.24 2.42
CA LYS A 20 -28.78 -31.87 1.04
C LYS A 20 -28.27 -30.47 0.69
N ILE A 21 -28.44 -29.50 1.58
CA ILE A 21 -27.93 -28.14 1.41
C ILE A 21 -26.40 -28.17 1.38
N GLN A 22 -25.79 -28.94 2.29
CA GLN A 22 -24.34 -29.07 2.37
C GLN A 22 -23.77 -29.71 1.08
N SER A 23 -24.38 -30.78 0.59
CA SER A 23 -23.94 -31.42 -0.67
C SER A 23 -24.08 -30.49 -1.87
N HIS A 24 -25.18 -29.74 -1.93
CA HIS A 24 -25.38 -28.73 -2.98
C HIS A 24 -24.32 -27.63 -2.91
N PHE A 25 -24.06 -27.14 -1.70
CA PHE A 25 -23.04 -26.10 -1.48
C PHE A 25 -21.64 -26.58 -1.90
N VAL A 26 -21.27 -27.80 -1.53
CA VAL A 26 -19.97 -28.41 -1.90
C VAL A 26 -19.87 -28.57 -3.43
N SER A 27 -20.95 -29.02 -4.09
CA SER A 27 -20.96 -29.18 -5.55
C SER A 27 -20.82 -27.83 -6.26
N GLU A 28 -21.46 -26.77 -5.75
CA GLU A 28 -21.32 -25.40 -6.29
C GLU A 28 -19.89 -24.85 -6.08
N LEU A 29 -19.28 -25.12 -4.93
CA LEU A 29 -17.88 -24.76 -4.67
C LEU A 29 -16.93 -25.42 -5.68
N HIS A 30 -17.09 -26.71 -5.93
CA HIS A 30 -16.25 -27.43 -6.91
C HIS A 30 -16.48 -26.90 -8.34
N ARG A 31 -17.71 -26.52 -8.68
CA ARG A 31 -18.00 -25.91 -9.98
C ARG A 31 -17.28 -24.57 -10.13
N ILE A 32 -17.37 -23.70 -9.10
CA ILE A 32 -16.69 -22.39 -9.09
C ILE A 32 -15.18 -22.57 -9.18
N GLU A 33 -14.62 -23.54 -8.46
CA GLU A 33 -13.18 -23.88 -8.51
C GLU A 33 -12.74 -24.33 -9.91
N GLY A 34 -13.57 -25.15 -10.55
CA GLY A 34 -13.34 -25.59 -11.93
C GLY A 34 -13.35 -24.43 -12.92
N ASP A 35 -14.39 -23.60 -12.88
CA ASP A 35 -14.53 -22.42 -13.73
C ASP A 35 -13.36 -21.46 -13.53
N PHE A 36 -12.95 -21.24 -12.26
CA PHE A 36 -11.81 -20.37 -11.93
C PHE A 36 -10.52 -20.91 -12.55
N ASN A 37 -10.26 -22.20 -12.38
CA ASN A 37 -9.02 -22.83 -12.92
C ASN A 37 -9.00 -22.81 -14.44
N GLU A 38 -10.15 -23.02 -15.11
CA GLU A 38 -10.24 -22.92 -16.56
C GLU A 38 -9.95 -21.50 -17.04
N HIS A 39 -10.59 -20.51 -16.44
CA HIS A 39 -10.36 -19.10 -16.78
C HIS A 39 -8.91 -18.67 -16.50
N PHE A 40 -8.35 -19.12 -15.39
CA PHE A 40 -6.94 -18.84 -15.04
C PHE A 40 -5.99 -19.45 -16.08
N THR A 41 -6.26 -20.66 -16.51
CA THR A 41 -5.46 -21.36 -17.51
C THR A 41 -5.59 -20.67 -18.90
N ALA A 42 -6.81 -20.28 -19.27
CA ALA A 42 -7.06 -19.53 -20.52
C ALA A 42 -6.32 -18.17 -20.50
N LEU A 43 -6.40 -17.44 -19.38
CA LEU A 43 -5.68 -16.17 -19.19
C LEU A 43 -4.14 -16.37 -19.29
N ASN A 44 -3.63 -17.41 -18.66
CA ASN A 44 -2.20 -17.72 -18.69
C ASN A 44 -1.75 -18.08 -20.11
N ASN A 45 -2.55 -18.85 -20.83
CA ASN A 45 -2.26 -19.20 -22.24
C ASN A 45 -2.31 -17.96 -23.14
N GLU A 46 -3.31 -17.09 -22.97
CA GLU A 46 -3.39 -15.83 -23.71
C GLU A 46 -2.19 -14.92 -23.38
N PHE A 47 -1.75 -14.94 -22.13
CA PHE A 47 -0.57 -14.21 -21.68
C PHE A 47 0.71 -14.71 -22.34
N GLN A 48 0.84 -16.04 -22.48
CA GLN A 48 2.01 -16.67 -23.16
C GLN A 48 1.99 -16.38 -24.67
N VAL A 49 0.81 -16.40 -25.30
CA VAL A 49 0.66 -16.10 -26.74
C VAL A 49 0.94 -14.62 -27.02
N ARG A 50 0.60 -13.71 -26.13
CA ARG A 50 0.86 -12.26 -26.29
C ARG A 50 2.31 -11.87 -26.01
N GLN A 51 3.13 -12.75 -25.43
CA GLN A 51 4.57 -12.50 -25.37
C GLN A 51 5.13 -12.72 -26.78
N PRO A 52 5.65 -11.67 -27.43
CA PRO A 52 6.29 -11.89 -28.74
C PRO A 52 7.42 -12.90 -28.56
N LYS A 53 7.41 -13.93 -29.36
CA LYS A 53 8.51 -14.93 -29.39
C LYS A 53 9.80 -14.18 -29.72
N LEU A 54 10.58 -13.91 -28.70
CA LEU A 54 11.84 -13.15 -28.78
C LEU A 54 12.85 -13.84 -29.73
N SER A 55 12.57 -15.10 -30.09
CA SER A 55 13.40 -15.91 -30.98
C SER A 55 13.21 -15.62 -32.47
N GLU A 56 12.18 -14.86 -32.87
CA GLU A 56 11.87 -14.63 -34.30
C GLU A 56 12.25 -13.23 -34.81
N ILE A 57 12.83 -12.38 -33.98
CA ILE A 57 13.36 -11.09 -34.44
C ILE A 57 14.80 -11.31 -34.95
N PRO A 58 15.12 -10.91 -36.20
CA PRO A 58 16.48 -11.08 -36.70
C PRO A 58 17.46 -10.33 -35.80
N LEU A 59 18.24 -11.10 -35.08
CA LEU A 59 19.25 -10.60 -34.18
C LEU A 59 20.39 -9.94 -34.93
N LEU A 60 20.36 -8.66 -35.09
CA LEU A 60 21.61 -7.92 -35.17
C LEU A 60 22.36 -8.22 -33.85
N LYS A 61 23.50 -8.89 -33.97
CA LYS A 61 24.39 -9.24 -32.86
C LYS A 61 24.92 -7.99 -32.14
N LYS A 62 24.04 -7.30 -31.45
CA LYS A 62 24.43 -6.24 -30.55
C LYS A 62 24.07 -6.70 -29.15
N SER A 63 25.10 -6.92 -28.38
CA SER A 63 25.17 -7.13 -26.95
C SER A 63 23.86 -7.58 -26.26
N THR A 64 23.80 -8.80 -25.86
CA THR A 64 22.74 -9.43 -25.04
C THR A 64 22.36 -8.61 -23.80
N ARG A 65 23.19 -7.65 -23.37
CA ARG A 65 22.93 -6.71 -22.28
C ARG A 65 21.94 -5.60 -22.66
N GLU A 66 21.98 -5.11 -23.90
CA GLU A 66 21.11 -3.99 -24.34
C GLU A 66 19.66 -4.42 -24.55
N ILE A 67 19.44 -5.66 -24.99
CA ILE A 67 18.09 -6.18 -25.28
C ILE A 67 17.28 -6.42 -24.00
N LYS A 68 17.96 -6.75 -22.90
CA LYS A 68 17.32 -6.96 -21.60
C LYS A 68 16.76 -5.65 -20.96
N GLU A 69 17.16 -4.50 -21.48
CA GLU A 69 16.87 -3.21 -20.85
C GLU A 69 15.70 -2.45 -21.49
N SER A 70 15.34 -2.77 -22.73
CA SER A 70 14.18 -2.15 -23.37
C SER A 70 12.92 -2.98 -23.13
N ARG A 71 12.47 -3.03 -21.86
CA ARG A 71 11.12 -3.51 -21.58
C ARG A 71 10.13 -2.50 -22.16
N ILE A 72 9.62 -2.82 -23.34
CA ILE A 72 8.59 -2.01 -23.98
C ILE A 72 7.39 -1.98 -23.02
N PHE A 73 7.06 -0.80 -22.53
CA PHE A 73 5.90 -0.63 -21.66
C PHE A 73 4.64 -0.72 -22.53
N ILE A 74 3.96 -1.86 -22.44
CA ILE A 74 2.65 -2.05 -23.06
C ILE A 74 1.61 -1.72 -21.99
N PRO A 75 0.80 -0.67 -22.18
CA PRO A 75 -0.27 -0.38 -21.23
C PRO A 75 -1.27 -1.53 -21.21
N ARG A 76 -1.50 -2.10 -20.04
CA ARG A 76 -2.47 -3.18 -19.82
C ARG A 76 -3.26 -2.89 -18.56
N ASN A 77 -4.44 -3.44 -18.49
CA ASN A 77 -5.26 -3.35 -17.29
C ASN A 77 -4.54 -4.03 -16.12
N SER A 78 -4.85 -3.62 -14.91
CA SER A 78 -4.42 -4.34 -13.72
C SER A 78 -5.13 -5.70 -13.67
N VAL A 79 -4.48 -6.69 -13.06
CA VAL A 79 -5.08 -8.02 -12.83
C VAL A 79 -6.42 -7.88 -12.09
N LEU A 80 -6.51 -6.97 -11.14
CA LEU A 80 -7.73 -6.70 -10.39
C LEU A 80 -8.87 -6.18 -11.30
N THR A 81 -8.53 -5.29 -12.27
CA THR A 81 -9.51 -4.78 -13.22
C THR A 81 -10.08 -5.90 -14.09
N ASP A 82 -9.22 -6.79 -14.55
CA ASP A 82 -9.63 -7.93 -15.38
C ASP A 82 -10.44 -8.93 -14.55
N LEU A 83 -10.05 -9.22 -13.31
CA LEU A 83 -10.80 -10.07 -12.38
C LEU A 83 -12.21 -9.52 -12.12
N PHE A 84 -12.36 -8.20 -11.99
CA PHE A 84 -13.68 -7.59 -11.77
C PHE A 84 -14.60 -7.69 -12.99
N GLN A 85 -14.14 -8.13 -14.14
CA GLN A 85 -15.00 -8.44 -15.29
C GLN A 85 -15.66 -9.82 -15.16
N ILE A 86 -15.12 -10.70 -14.31
CA ILE A 86 -15.67 -12.04 -14.07
C ILE A 86 -16.89 -11.90 -13.14
N SER A 87 -18.04 -12.50 -13.55
CA SER A 87 -19.31 -12.33 -12.82
C SER A 87 -19.25 -12.85 -11.38
N HIS A 88 -18.54 -13.96 -11.14
CA HIS A 88 -18.40 -14.51 -9.78
C HIS A 88 -17.62 -13.54 -8.84
N ILE A 89 -16.59 -12.89 -9.36
CA ILE A 89 -15.81 -11.90 -8.59
C ILE A 89 -16.67 -10.66 -8.31
N GLN A 90 -17.50 -10.25 -9.26
CA GLN A 90 -18.46 -9.15 -9.05
C GLN A 90 -19.47 -9.52 -7.94
N THR A 91 -19.97 -10.75 -7.96
CA THR A 91 -20.91 -11.25 -6.94
C THR A 91 -20.22 -11.23 -5.56
N LEU A 92 -18.99 -11.75 -5.47
CA LEU A 92 -18.22 -11.75 -4.23
C LEU A 92 -18.02 -10.33 -3.70
N ARG A 93 -17.64 -9.39 -4.57
CA ARG A 93 -17.52 -7.96 -4.23
C ARG A 93 -18.84 -7.40 -3.70
N ASN A 94 -19.96 -7.71 -4.37
CA ASN A 94 -21.27 -7.20 -3.98
C ASN A 94 -21.73 -7.80 -2.65
N VAL A 95 -21.47 -9.09 -2.41
CA VAL A 95 -21.75 -9.76 -1.12
C VAL A 95 -20.93 -9.10 -0.01
N PHE A 96 -19.63 -8.84 -0.27
CA PHE A 96 -18.76 -8.16 0.69
C PHE A 96 -19.31 -6.78 1.02
N ALA A 97 -19.66 -5.99 0.00
CA ALA A 97 -20.24 -4.66 0.18
C ALA A 97 -21.55 -4.71 0.97
N ALA A 98 -22.45 -5.66 0.64
CA ALA A 98 -23.71 -5.84 1.36
C ALA A 98 -23.47 -6.19 2.84
N THR A 99 -22.52 -7.10 3.12
CA THR A 99 -22.14 -7.47 4.50
C THR A 99 -21.65 -6.25 5.27
N LEU A 100 -20.79 -5.43 4.65
CA LEU A 100 -20.27 -4.22 5.28
C LEU A 100 -21.39 -3.20 5.58
N ILE A 101 -22.34 -3.05 4.65
CA ILE A 101 -23.51 -2.17 4.84
C ILE A 101 -24.37 -2.68 6.00
N ILE A 102 -24.63 -4.00 6.05
CA ILE A 102 -25.44 -4.63 7.11
C ILE A 102 -24.77 -4.43 8.47
N LEU A 103 -23.46 -4.63 8.58
CA LEU A 103 -22.72 -4.40 9.83
C LEU A 103 -22.83 -2.95 10.27
N PHE A 104 -22.65 -2.01 9.36
CA PHE A 104 -22.77 -0.58 9.66
C PHE A 104 -24.19 -0.22 10.12
N LEU A 105 -25.23 -0.75 9.43
CA LEU A 105 -26.62 -0.50 9.78
C LEU A 105 -26.98 -1.13 11.12
N HIS A 106 -26.50 -2.35 11.41
CA HIS A 106 -26.73 -3.03 12.67
C HIS A 106 -26.28 -2.17 13.86
N ASP A 107 -25.03 -1.74 13.83
CA ASP A 107 -24.44 -0.94 14.90
C ASP A 107 -25.12 0.44 15.00
N THR A 108 -25.44 1.04 13.86
CA THR A 108 -26.14 2.32 13.78
C THR A 108 -27.54 2.22 14.43
N ILE A 109 -28.28 1.15 14.13
CA ILE A 109 -29.62 0.92 14.70
C ILE A 109 -29.50 0.68 16.21
N GLU A 110 -28.52 -0.11 16.64
CA GLU A 110 -28.25 -0.37 18.06
C GLU A 110 -27.96 0.92 18.83
N ASP A 111 -27.13 1.81 18.28
CA ASP A 111 -26.83 3.11 18.87
C ASP A 111 -28.11 3.98 19.00
N ILE A 112 -28.93 4.02 17.96
CA ILE A 112 -30.16 4.82 17.93
C ILE A 112 -31.19 4.26 18.95
N VAL A 113 -31.31 2.93 19.06
CA VAL A 113 -32.25 2.28 19.99
C VAL A 113 -31.80 2.48 21.43
N ASN A 114 -30.52 2.34 21.73
CA ASN A 114 -29.99 2.42 23.12
C ASN A 114 -29.81 3.86 23.58
N ASP A 115 -29.22 4.73 22.75
CA ASP A 115 -28.80 6.08 23.15
C ASP A 115 -29.62 7.20 22.50
N GLY A 116 -30.51 6.88 21.56
CA GLY A 116 -31.32 7.85 20.83
C GLY A 116 -30.49 8.72 19.86
N ARG A 117 -29.22 8.44 19.66
CA ARG A 117 -28.30 9.22 18.82
C ARG A 117 -27.32 8.30 18.11
N LEU A 118 -26.85 8.75 16.96
CA LEU A 118 -25.69 8.15 16.29
C LEU A 118 -24.44 8.50 17.08
N ASN A 119 -23.81 7.50 17.67
CA ASN A 119 -22.63 7.69 18.52
C ASN A 119 -21.35 7.52 17.70
N LEU A 120 -21.15 8.37 16.68
CA LEU A 120 -19.90 8.45 15.94
C LEU A 120 -18.90 9.28 16.75
N ARG A 121 -17.96 8.60 17.36
CA ARG A 121 -16.97 9.19 18.26
C ARG A 121 -15.81 9.82 17.46
N PHE A 122 -16.10 10.89 16.73
CA PHE A 122 -15.09 11.63 15.97
C PHE A 122 -13.96 12.18 16.83
N ASP A 123 -14.14 12.23 18.14
CA ASP A 123 -13.09 12.64 19.10
C ASP A 123 -11.82 11.81 18.92
N VAL A 124 -11.97 10.49 18.82
CA VAL A 124 -10.85 9.54 18.61
C VAL A 124 -10.13 9.86 17.29
N MET A 125 -10.89 10.20 16.25
CA MET A 125 -10.30 10.60 14.96
C MET A 125 -9.48 11.89 15.12
N PHE A 126 -10.07 12.94 15.71
CA PHE A 126 -9.37 14.22 15.89
C PHE A 126 -8.15 14.07 16.79
N GLU A 127 -8.25 13.23 17.82
CA GLU A 127 -7.14 12.91 18.72
C GLU A 127 -6.02 12.19 18.00
N SER A 128 -6.36 11.22 17.12
CA SER A 128 -5.40 10.46 16.30
C SER A 128 -4.66 11.35 15.30
N PHE A 129 -5.30 12.41 14.78
CA PHE A 129 -4.70 13.41 13.92
C PHE A 129 -4.12 14.61 14.69
N GLY A 130 -3.97 14.50 15.99
CA GLY A 130 -3.33 15.52 16.80
C GLY A 130 -1.94 15.88 16.30
N LYS A 131 -1.52 17.14 16.46
CA LYS A 131 -0.21 17.65 16.02
C LYS A 131 0.01 17.58 14.50
N LEU A 132 -1.07 17.53 13.71
CA LEU A 132 -1.00 17.45 12.24
C LEU A 132 -0.17 18.58 11.63
N HIS A 133 -0.22 19.79 12.21
CA HIS A 133 0.58 20.93 11.76
C HIS A 133 2.09 20.66 11.83
N ILE A 134 2.56 19.98 12.88
CA ILE A 134 3.98 19.58 12.99
C ILE A 134 4.32 18.49 11.97
N ALA A 135 3.41 17.51 11.79
CA ALA A 135 3.56 16.45 10.79
C ALA A 135 3.69 17.03 9.38
N LEU A 136 2.84 18.01 9.04
CA LEU A 136 2.88 18.71 7.74
C LEU A 136 4.17 19.52 7.57
N PHE A 137 4.68 20.12 8.62
CA PHE A 137 5.97 20.84 8.59
C PHE A 137 7.13 19.88 8.33
N ILE A 138 7.16 18.74 9.01
CA ILE A 138 8.17 17.69 8.77
C ILE A 138 8.08 17.16 7.32
N TRP A 139 6.85 16.90 6.85
CA TRP A 139 6.59 16.50 5.46
C TRP A 139 7.16 17.52 4.48
N LEU A 140 6.93 18.82 4.72
CA LEU A 140 7.41 19.88 3.86
C LEU A 140 8.95 19.89 3.79
N ILE A 141 9.62 19.77 4.95
CA ILE A 141 11.09 19.70 5.02
C ILE A 141 11.60 18.48 4.23
N MET A 142 10.97 17.32 4.42
CA MET A 142 11.32 16.09 3.69
C MET A 142 11.15 16.28 2.17
N GLN A 143 10.04 16.90 1.76
CA GLN A 143 9.74 17.17 0.35
C GLN A 143 10.77 18.12 -0.27
N LEU A 144 11.15 19.19 0.44
CA LEU A 144 12.18 20.14 -0.01
C LEU A 144 13.56 19.48 -0.07
N ALA A 145 13.91 18.72 0.96
CA ALA A 145 15.19 17.98 1.00
C ALA A 145 15.30 17.03 -0.19
N THR A 146 14.26 16.23 -0.44
CA THR A 146 14.23 15.28 -1.56
C THR A 146 14.29 16.00 -2.90
N SER A 147 13.54 17.09 -3.07
CA SER A 147 13.48 17.81 -4.36
C SER A 147 14.79 18.52 -4.68
N ILE A 148 15.47 19.06 -3.68
CA ILE A 148 16.69 19.85 -3.88
C ILE A 148 17.92 18.94 -3.84
N LEU A 149 18.14 18.22 -2.73
CA LEU A 149 19.40 17.49 -2.51
C LEU A 149 19.58 16.36 -3.52
N VAL A 150 18.52 15.59 -3.81
CA VAL A 150 18.61 14.45 -4.73
C VAL A 150 18.82 14.94 -6.18
N PHE A 151 18.08 15.97 -6.60
CA PHE A 151 18.23 16.52 -7.95
C PHE A 151 19.63 17.11 -8.16
N PHE A 152 20.03 18.03 -7.28
CA PHE A 152 21.35 18.68 -7.39
C PHE A 152 22.49 17.70 -7.19
N GLY A 153 22.31 16.67 -6.36
CA GLY A 153 23.28 15.58 -6.20
C GLY A 153 23.57 14.88 -7.52
N VAL A 154 22.52 14.43 -8.21
CA VAL A 154 22.64 13.77 -9.53
C VAL A 154 23.20 14.75 -10.58
N TYR A 155 22.72 16.00 -10.57
CA TYR A 155 23.18 17.04 -11.50
C TYR A 155 24.68 17.31 -11.33
N CYS A 156 25.15 17.55 -10.09
CA CYS A 156 26.56 17.81 -9.78
C CYS A 156 27.44 16.61 -10.12
N TRP A 157 26.96 15.37 -9.77
CA TRP A 157 27.68 14.14 -10.11
C TRP A 157 27.89 14.05 -11.63
N ALA A 158 26.82 14.22 -12.42
CA ALA A 158 26.88 14.06 -13.87
C ALA A 158 27.79 15.12 -14.53
N ASN A 159 27.68 16.38 -14.08
CA ASN A 159 28.42 17.50 -14.65
C ASN A 159 29.91 17.44 -14.31
N SER A 160 30.26 17.10 -13.07
CA SER A 160 31.66 17.10 -12.60
C SER A 160 32.42 15.82 -12.95
N ARG A 161 31.72 14.75 -13.33
CA ARG A 161 32.32 13.42 -13.59
C ARG A 161 33.37 13.48 -14.67
N ASN A 162 33.16 14.27 -15.72
CA ASN A 162 34.09 14.43 -16.84
C ASN A 162 35.41 15.11 -16.44
N SER A 163 35.42 15.91 -15.36
CA SER A 163 36.62 16.56 -14.86
C SER A 163 37.54 15.62 -14.07
N PHE A 164 37.02 14.53 -13.54
CA PHE A 164 37.74 13.58 -12.69
C PHE A 164 38.11 12.26 -13.39
N LYS A 165 38.45 12.31 -14.68
CA LYS A 165 38.79 11.14 -15.52
C LYS A 165 39.89 10.26 -14.91
N LYS A 166 40.84 10.83 -14.18
CA LYS A 166 41.99 10.11 -13.61
C LYS A 166 41.62 9.20 -12.42
N ASN A 167 40.66 9.62 -11.57
CA ASN A 167 40.23 8.88 -10.37
C ASN A 167 38.71 8.62 -10.35
N LEU A 168 38.19 8.16 -11.48
CA LEU A 168 36.75 8.00 -11.71
C LEU A 168 36.07 7.08 -10.68
N LYS A 169 36.73 5.95 -10.33
CA LYS A 169 36.19 5.00 -9.34
C LYS A 169 36.08 5.62 -7.95
N ALA A 170 37.10 6.35 -7.50
CA ALA A 170 37.07 7.01 -6.19
C ALA A 170 36.01 8.10 -6.14
N TYR A 171 35.84 8.85 -7.23
CA TYR A 171 34.79 9.87 -7.37
C TYR A 171 33.39 9.24 -7.27
N ASP A 172 33.11 8.19 -8.04
CA ASP A 172 31.82 7.50 -8.02
C ASP A 172 31.54 6.87 -6.65
N MET A 173 32.55 6.31 -5.97
CA MET A 173 32.42 5.76 -4.61
C MET A 173 32.11 6.85 -3.58
N ALA A 174 32.73 8.03 -3.70
CA ALA A 174 32.47 9.16 -2.81
C ALA A 174 31.01 9.63 -2.93
N TRP A 175 30.51 9.73 -4.17
CA TRP A 175 29.10 10.12 -4.40
C TRP A 175 28.11 9.04 -3.92
N LEU A 176 28.46 7.77 -4.08
CA LEU A 176 27.67 6.65 -3.55
C LEU A 176 27.60 6.72 -2.03
N PHE A 177 28.73 6.96 -1.37
CA PHE A 177 28.79 7.12 0.10
C PHE A 177 27.94 8.30 0.57
N LEU A 178 28.04 9.43 -0.13
CA LEU A 178 27.23 10.63 0.16
C LEU A 178 25.73 10.32 0.04
N TYR A 179 25.36 9.59 -1.01
CA TYR A 179 23.94 9.21 -1.24
C TYR A 179 23.44 8.25 -0.14
N ILE A 180 24.25 7.26 0.26
CA ILE A 180 23.91 6.34 1.35
C ILE A 180 23.75 7.10 2.67
N SER A 181 24.66 8.03 2.96
CA SER A 181 24.59 8.90 4.15
C SER A 181 23.28 9.72 4.15
N TYR A 182 22.92 10.29 2.99
CA TYR A 182 21.65 11.01 2.84
C TYR A 182 20.47 10.10 3.18
N LEU A 183 20.44 8.84 2.67
CA LEU A 183 19.34 7.90 2.93
C LEU A 183 19.24 7.54 4.42
N ILE A 184 20.38 7.34 5.09
CA ILE A 184 20.42 7.02 6.54
C ILE A 184 19.88 8.21 7.36
N ILE A 185 20.34 9.42 7.07
CA ILE A 185 19.89 10.64 7.74
C ILE A 185 18.40 10.85 7.49
N PHE A 186 17.96 10.67 6.23
CA PHE A 186 16.55 10.80 5.82
C PHE A 186 15.65 9.79 6.53
N LEU A 187 16.20 8.60 6.85
CA LEU A 187 15.46 7.57 7.59
C LEU A 187 15.36 7.92 9.09
N ILE A 188 16.45 8.34 9.70
CA ILE A 188 16.54 8.54 11.16
C ILE A 188 15.82 9.81 11.62
N LEU A 189 16.00 10.95 10.89
CA LEU A 189 15.52 12.25 11.33
C LEU A 189 13.98 12.30 11.56
N PRO A 190 13.13 11.88 10.61
CA PRO A 190 11.68 11.91 10.85
C PRO A 190 11.25 10.96 11.97
N CYS A 191 11.87 9.77 12.09
CA CYS A 191 11.58 8.83 13.18
C CYS A 191 11.88 9.46 14.54
N HIS A 192 13.03 10.13 14.67
CA HIS A 192 13.40 10.84 15.90
C HIS A 192 12.43 11.98 16.21
N GLN A 193 11.95 12.72 15.20
CA GLN A 193 10.96 13.78 15.40
C GLN A 193 9.61 13.23 15.86
N ILE A 194 9.19 12.08 15.34
CA ILE A 194 7.95 11.39 15.76
C ILE A 194 8.05 11.05 17.25
N GLU A 195 9.15 10.46 17.67
CA GLU A 195 9.41 10.10 19.08
C GLU A 195 9.46 11.33 19.98
N LYS A 196 10.25 12.33 19.59
CA LYS A 196 10.45 13.59 20.36
C LYS A 196 9.12 14.33 20.61
N HIS A 197 8.27 14.41 19.60
CA HIS A 197 7.00 15.13 19.70
C HIS A 197 5.84 14.23 20.13
N GLN A 198 6.10 12.94 20.40
CA GLN A 198 5.06 11.97 20.79
C GLN A 198 3.83 12.08 19.88
N PHE A 199 4.02 11.78 18.60
CA PHE A 199 2.94 11.90 17.60
C PHE A 199 1.84 10.87 17.86
N PRO A 200 0.56 11.27 17.73
CA PRO A 200 -0.53 10.30 17.63
C PRO A 200 -0.38 9.42 16.40
N VAL A 201 -1.03 8.26 16.44
CA VAL A 201 -0.85 7.16 15.49
C VAL A 201 -1.04 7.59 14.04
N ALA A 202 -2.14 8.33 13.74
CA ALA A 202 -2.45 8.72 12.36
C ALA A 202 -1.41 9.73 11.82
N SER A 203 -1.01 10.71 12.64
CA SER A 203 0.02 11.69 12.25
C SER A 203 1.38 11.02 12.03
N ALA A 204 1.76 10.05 12.88
CA ALA A 204 2.99 9.28 12.73
C ALA A 204 2.97 8.45 11.43
N LEU A 205 1.84 7.77 11.14
CA LEU A 205 1.68 6.98 9.92
C LEU A 205 1.83 7.84 8.66
N ILE A 206 1.24 9.04 8.65
CA ILE A 206 1.36 9.97 7.51
C ILE A 206 2.85 10.27 7.23
N VAL A 207 3.61 10.62 8.26
CA VAL A 207 5.05 10.96 8.12
C VAL A 207 5.84 9.74 7.62
N LEU A 208 5.61 8.56 8.23
CA LEU A 208 6.34 7.33 7.86
C LEU A 208 6.02 6.86 6.44
N LEU A 209 4.75 6.86 6.04
CA LEU A 209 4.35 6.48 4.69
C LEU A 209 4.92 7.44 3.64
N GLU A 210 4.89 8.74 3.93
CA GLU A 210 5.48 9.74 3.05
C GLU A 210 7.00 9.62 2.97
N GLN A 211 7.66 9.32 4.07
CA GLN A 211 9.10 9.03 4.13
C GLN A 211 9.45 7.86 3.20
N MET A 212 8.73 6.75 3.32
CA MET A 212 8.93 5.58 2.46
C MET A 212 8.69 5.92 0.98
N ARG A 213 7.60 6.63 0.69
CA ARG A 213 7.28 7.04 -0.69
C ARG A 213 8.40 7.89 -1.29
N GLN A 214 8.87 8.89 -0.56
CA GLN A 214 9.92 9.80 -1.04
C GLN A 214 11.26 9.09 -1.22
N MET A 215 11.61 8.19 -0.30
CA MET A 215 12.85 7.39 -0.40
C MET A 215 12.84 6.49 -1.64
N MET A 216 11.71 5.82 -1.92
CA MET A 216 11.55 4.98 -3.11
C MET A 216 11.63 5.81 -4.40
N LYS A 217 11.04 7.01 -4.42
CA LYS A 217 11.11 7.91 -5.56
C LYS A 217 12.53 8.45 -5.77
N ALA A 218 13.21 8.86 -4.72
CA ALA A 218 14.62 9.30 -4.78
C ALA A 218 15.49 8.20 -5.37
N HIS A 219 15.33 6.97 -4.89
CA HIS A 219 16.08 5.82 -5.38
C HIS A 219 15.79 5.53 -6.87
N SER A 220 14.54 5.57 -7.27
CA SER A 220 14.13 5.36 -8.67
C SER A 220 14.74 6.41 -9.59
N PHE A 221 14.71 7.68 -9.19
CA PHE A 221 15.29 8.80 -9.94
C PHE A 221 16.81 8.65 -10.08
N VAL A 222 17.51 8.43 -8.98
CA VAL A 222 18.98 8.29 -8.95
C VAL A 222 19.41 7.12 -9.82
N ARG A 223 18.80 5.95 -9.65
CA ARG A 223 19.11 4.71 -10.40
C ARG A 223 18.94 4.91 -11.91
N GLU A 224 17.83 5.51 -12.34
CA GLU A 224 17.53 5.67 -13.77
C GLU A 224 18.47 6.69 -14.41
N ASN A 225 18.75 7.81 -13.74
CA ASN A 225 19.59 8.86 -14.31
C ASN A 225 21.07 8.48 -14.32
N ILE A 226 21.57 7.76 -13.29
CA ILE A 226 22.92 7.21 -13.30
C ILE A 226 23.07 6.25 -14.47
N ARG A 227 22.12 5.32 -14.65
CA ARG A 227 22.14 4.36 -15.74
C ARG A 227 22.17 5.03 -17.11
N LYS A 228 21.32 6.02 -17.33
CA LYS A 228 21.26 6.80 -18.59
C LYS A 228 22.60 7.51 -18.86
N ASN A 229 23.15 8.20 -17.88
CA ASN A 229 24.40 8.93 -18.05
C ASN A 229 25.59 8.00 -18.34
N LEU A 230 25.64 6.84 -17.68
CA LEU A 230 26.71 5.84 -17.95
C LEU A 230 26.64 5.34 -19.40
N LEU A 231 25.43 5.05 -19.93
CA LEU A 231 25.24 4.62 -21.31
C LEU A 231 25.61 5.72 -22.32
N LEU A 232 25.25 6.98 -22.03
CA LEU A 232 25.57 8.13 -22.89
C LEU A 232 27.06 8.37 -22.96
N ILE A 233 27.78 8.27 -21.85
CA ILE A 233 29.24 8.42 -21.77
C ILE A 233 29.93 7.31 -22.60
N GLU A 234 29.41 6.07 -22.53
CA GLU A 234 29.92 4.96 -23.31
C GLU A 234 29.78 5.20 -24.84
N SER A 235 28.69 5.88 -25.23
CA SER A 235 28.42 6.27 -26.63
C SER A 235 29.09 7.60 -27.06
N LYS A 236 29.92 8.20 -26.22
CA LYS A 236 30.60 9.48 -26.44
C LYS A 236 29.67 10.69 -26.63
N ASN A 237 28.42 10.56 -26.18
CA ASN A 237 27.47 11.67 -26.18
C ASN A 237 27.62 12.50 -24.88
N ALA A 238 27.19 13.74 -24.95
CA ALA A 238 27.20 14.62 -23.77
C ALA A 238 26.26 14.07 -22.68
N SER A 239 26.64 14.25 -21.43
CA SER A 239 25.80 13.90 -20.30
C SER A 239 24.50 14.71 -20.36
N VAL A 240 23.36 14.02 -20.26
CA VAL A 240 22.06 14.68 -20.26
C VAL A 240 21.49 14.62 -18.84
N CYS A 241 21.39 15.80 -18.23
CA CYS A 241 20.68 15.94 -16.97
C CYS A 241 19.21 16.18 -17.25
N PRO A 242 18.30 15.51 -16.53
CA PRO A 242 16.87 15.77 -16.70
C PRO A 242 16.53 17.20 -16.25
N ASP A 243 15.47 17.73 -16.82
CA ASP A 243 14.92 19.02 -16.42
C ASP A 243 14.34 18.91 -14.99
N TYR A 244 14.59 19.91 -14.15
CA TYR A 244 14.06 19.99 -12.79
C TYR A 244 12.51 19.90 -12.77
N SER A 245 11.86 20.51 -13.76
CA SER A 245 10.40 20.46 -13.90
C SER A 245 9.88 19.01 -14.05
N LYS A 246 10.58 18.18 -14.82
CA LYS A 246 10.21 16.76 -15.00
C LYS A 246 10.39 15.97 -13.70
N TYR A 247 11.48 16.25 -12.95
CA TYR A 247 11.70 15.62 -11.65
C TYR A 247 10.63 16.04 -10.64
N LEU A 248 10.32 17.33 -10.58
CA LEU A 248 9.28 17.86 -9.69
C LEU A 248 7.91 17.22 -10.01
N TYR A 249 7.57 17.14 -11.30
CA TYR A 249 6.35 16.44 -11.75
C TYR A 249 6.35 14.98 -11.23
N PHE A 250 7.47 14.28 -11.38
CA PHE A 250 7.59 12.89 -10.90
C PHE A 250 7.37 12.78 -9.40
N LEU A 251 7.87 13.72 -8.60
CA LEU A 251 7.70 13.67 -7.13
C LEU A 251 6.22 13.68 -6.73
N PHE A 252 5.37 14.38 -7.49
CA PHE A 252 3.93 14.46 -7.21
C PHE A 252 3.10 13.44 -8.00
N ALA A 253 3.63 12.84 -9.07
CA ALA A 253 2.93 11.84 -9.87
C ALA A 253 2.63 10.56 -9.06
N PRO A 254 1.49 9.88 -9.27
CA PRO A 254 1.15 8.66 -8.54
C PRO A 254 1.89 7.42 -9.09
N THR A 255 3.20 7.49 -9.20
CA THR A 255 4.06 6.41 -9.70
C THR A 255 5.37 6.41 -8.90
N LEU A 256 5.94 5.23 -8.74
CA LEU A 256 7.25 5.06 -8.07
C LEU A 256 8.39 4.87 -9.08
N ILE A 257 8.06 4.67 -10.36
CA ILE A 257 9.06 4.44 -11.42
C ILE A 257 9.30 5.76 -12.16
N TYR A 258 10.54 6.23 -12.17
CA TYR A 258 10.92 7.44 -12.88
C TYR A 258 10.93 7.20 -14.40
N LYS A 259 10.31 8.12 -15.13
CA LYS A 259 10.38 8.25 -16.59
C LYS A 259 10.45 9.73 -16.96
N ASP A 260 11.09 10.04 -18.07
CA ASP A 260 11.18 11.41 -18.56
C ASP A 260 9.83 11.94 -19.06
N GLU A 261 8.95 11.03 -19.52
CA GLU A 261 7.61 11.36 -20.02
C GLU A 261 6.61 10.32 -19.54
N TYR A 262 5.44 10.79 -19.16
CA TYR A 262 4.32 9.95 -18.73
C TYR A 262 3.14 10.15 -19.69
N PRO A 263 2.41 9.08 -20.03
CA PRO A 263 1.20 9.24 -20.84
C PRO A 263 0.20 10.13 -20.10
N ARG A 264 -0.35 11.09 -20.77
CA ARG A 264 -1.32 12.06 -20.25
C ARG A 264 -2.53 12.12 -21.15
N THR A 265 -3.71 12.27 -20.57
CA THR A 265 -4.92 12.60 -21.29
C THR A 265 -4.90 14.10 -21.63
N THR A 266 -5.43 14.45 -22.77
CA THR A 266 -5.51 15.86 -23.21
C THR A 266 -6.57 16.66 -22.45
N THR A 267 -7.59 15.97 -21.93
CA THR A 267 -8.71 16.58 -21.20
C THR A 267 -8.84 15.95 -19.82
N ILE A 268 -9.30 16.75 -18.86
CA ILE A 268 -9.59 16.29 -17.50
C ILE A 268 -11.05 15.82 -17.45
N HIS A 269 -11.25 14.55 -17.11
CA HIS A 269 -12.58 13.96 -16.91
C HIS A 269 -12.98 14.13 -15.44
N TRP A 270 -13.65 15.25 -15.15
CA TRP A 270 -14.04 15.63 -13.79
C TRP A 270 -14.95 14.60 -13.12
N ASP A 271 -15.87 13.98 -13.88
CA ASP A 271 -16.74 12.91 -13.37
C ASP A 271 -15.94 11.74 -12.82
N TYR A 272 -14.87 11.34 -13.52
CA TYR A 272 -13.96 10.28 -13.08
C TYR A 272 -13.20 10.70 -11.81
N VAL A 273 -12.69 11.93 -11.79
CA VAL A 273 -11.93 12.46 -10.63
C VAL A 273 -12.83 12.48 -9.38
N LEU A 274 -14.05 13.03 -9.49
CA LEU A 274 -15.00 13.10 -8.38
C LEU A 274 -15.40 11.70 -7.88
N ARG A 275 -15.63 10.77 -8.79
CA ARG A 275 -15.96 9.38 -8.45
C ARG A 275 -14.82 8.71 -7.67
N MET A 276 -13.59 8.85 -8.14
CA MET A 276 -12.40 8.29 -7.47
C MET A 276 -12.20 8.92 -6.10
N PHE A 277 -12.35 10.24 -6.01
CA PHE A 277 -12.22 10.97 -4.75
C PHE A 277 -13.31 10.52 -3.74
N GLY A 278 -14.54 10.38 -4.19
CA GLY A 278 -15.65 9.84 -3.38
C GLY A 278 -15.36 8.43 -2.85
N GLN A 279 -14.79 7.57 -3.69
CA GLN A 279 -14.38 6.22 -3.27
C GLN A 279 -13.29 6.26 -2.19
N VAL A 280 -12.31 7.15 -2.34
CA VAL A 280 -11.23 7.31 -1.34
C VAL A 280 -11.81 7.78 0.00
N LEU A 281 -12.71 8.77 -0.02
CA LEU A 281 -13.39 9.25 1.21
C LEU A 281 -14.22 8.15 1.86
N ALA A 282 -14.97 7.38 1.07
CA ALA A 282 -15.79 6.27 1.57
C ALA A 282 -14.91 5.18 2.20
N CYS A 283 -13.79 4.83 1.56
CA CYS A 283 -12.82 3.86 2.11
C CYS A 283 -12.19 4.37 3.42
N ALA A 284 -11.80 5.64 3.45
CA ALA A 284 -11.22 6.26 4.66
C ALA A 284 -12.22 6.27 5.82
N PHE A 285 -13.46 6.67 5.54
CA PHE A 285 -14.55 6.65 6.54
C PHE A 285 -14.79 5.23 7.04
N TYR A 286 -14.86 4.25 6.13
CA TYR A 286 -15.12 2.85 6.50
C TYR A 286 -13.95 2.29 7.32
N ALA A 287 -12.71 2.58 6.94
CA ALA A 287 -11.52 2.16 7.70
C ALA A 287 -11.55 2.73 9.12
N TYR A 288 -11.89 4.02 9.24
CA TYR A 288 -12.07 4.68 10.55
C TYR A 288 -13.15 3.95 11.38
N TYR A 289 -14.30 3.66 10.77
CA TYR A 289 -15.42 2.98 11.42
C TYR A 289 -14.98 1.60 11.96
N VAL A 290 -14.26 0.81 11.15
CA VAL A 290 -13.77 -0.51 11.56
C VAL A 290 -12.78 -0.39 12.73
N VAL A 291 -11.87 0.56 12.68
CA VAL A 291 -10.88 0.79 13.76
C VAL A 291 -11.60 1.17 15.06
N GLU A 292 -12.51 2.12 14.97
CA GLU A 292 -13.23 2.63 16.16
C GLU A 292 -14.12 1.55 16.79
N ARG A 293 -14.90 0.85 15.96
CA ARG A 293 -15.95 -0.07 16.46
C ARG A 293 -15.41 -1.45 16.85
N PHE A 294 -14.41 -1.94 16.14
CA PHE A 294 -13.91 -3.30 16.35
C PHE A 294 -12.50 -3.32 16.96
N CYS A 295 -11.57 -2.49 16.49
CA CYS A 295 -10.18 -2.57 16.93
C CYS A 295 -9.98 -1.95 18.32
N LEU A 296 -10.50 -0.76 18.55
CA LEU A 296 -10.29 -0.04 19.83
C LEU A 296 -10.82 -0.81 21.05
N PRO A 297 -12.04 -1.39 21.05
CA PRO A 297 -12.50 -2.17 22.19
C PRO A 297 -11.59 -3.37 22.50
N ILE A 298 -11.19 -4.10 21.47
CA ILE A 298 -10.30 -5.27 21.62
C ILE A 298 -8.96 -4.85 22.25
N PHE A 299 -8.37 -3.75 21.77
CA PHE A 299 -7.10 -3.24 22.30
C PHE A 299 -7.25 -2.72 23.73
N SER A 300 -8.37 -2.09 24.08
CA SER A 300 -8.61 -1.61 25.44
C SER A 300 -8.75 -2.78 26.43
N ASP A 301 -9.48 -3.82 26.06
CA ASP A 301 -9.64 -5.03 26.86
C ASP A 301 -8.30 -5.75 27.07
N LEU A 302 -7.51 -5.87 26.01
CA LEU A 302 -6.16 -6.46 26.09
C LEU A 302 -5.24 -5.66 27.03
N SER A 303 -5.32 -4.33 26.94
CA SER A 303 -4.55 -3.41 27.79
C SER A 303 -4.93 -3.54 29.27
N GLN A 304 -6.22 -3.62 29.58
CA GLN A 304 -6.72 -3.82 30.96
C GLN A 304 -6.29 -5.17 31.51
N ASN A 305 -6.39 -6.23 30.77
CA ASN A 305 -5.95 -7.55 31.17
C ASN A 305 -4.43 -7.61 31.43
N UNK A 306 -3.93 -6.86 30.74
CA UNK A 306 -2.62 -6.80 30.84
C UNK A 306 -2.16 -6.14 31.97
N SER A 307 -2.64 -5.10 32.31
CA SER A 307 -2.33 -4.33 33.51
C SER A 307 -2.79 -5.07 34.79
N GLY A 308 -3.95 -5.68 34.74
CA GLY A 308 -4.48 -6.51 35.85
C GLY A 308 -3.53 -7.66 36.22
N THR A 309 -2.99 -8.33 35.24
CA THR A 309 -2.03 -9.44 35.45
C THR A 309 -0.72 -8.93 36.08
N ARG A 310 -0.27 -7.74 35.65
CA ARG A 310 0.95 -7.11 36.19
C ARG A 310 0.78 -6.74 37.66
N THR A 311 -0.34 -6.12 38.02
CA THR A 311 -0.62 -5.76 39.42
C THR A 311 -0.78 -6.96 40.35
N VAL A 312 -1.32 -8.07 39.84
CA VAL A 312 -1.43 -9.33 40.62
C VAL A 312 -0.02 -9.92 40.87
N ASN A 313 0.83 -9.94 39.84
CA ASN A 313 2.21 -10.42 39.98
C ASN A 313 3.03 -9.56 40.94
N ASP A 314 2.88 -8.22 40.86
CA ASP A 314 3.59 -7.30 41.77
C ASP A 314 3.16 -7.53 43.23
N LYS A 315 1.87 -7.74 43.47
CA LYS A 315 1.35 -8.05 44.83
C LYS A 315 1.85 -9.40 45.32
N LEU A 316 1.96 -10.42 44.49
CA LEU A 316 2.48 -11.72 44.88
C LEU A 316 3.96 -11.65 45.26
N LEU A 317 4.76 -10.86 44.53
CA LEU A 317 6.18 -10.65 44.84
C LEU A 317 6.33 -9.89 46.19
N GLU A 318 5.48 -8.90 46.43
CA GLU A 318 5.49 -8.12 47.68
C GLU A 318 5.12 -8.95 48.92
N THR A 319 4.24 -9.96 48.79
CA THR A 319 3.86 -10.87 49.86
C THR A 319 4.97 -11.90 50.19
N ASP A 320 5.75 -12.31 49.19
CA ASP A 320 6.90 -13.18 49.41
C ASP A 320 8.04 -12.51 50.16
N ASP A 321 8.30 -11.21 49.88
CA ASP A 321 9.34 -10.42 50.53
C ASP A 321 8.99 -10.13 52.04
N THR A 322 7.70 -10.12 52.38
CA THR A 322 7.26 -9.89 53.78
C THR A 322 7.23 -11.19 54.63
N ALA A 323 7.38 -12.37 53.99
CA ALA A 323 7.33 -13.67 54.65
C ALA A 323 8.73 -14.23 55.00
N SER A 324 9.81 -13.54 54.65
CA SER A 324 11.18 -13.89 54.99
C SER A 324 11.75 -13.03 56.10
#